data_d6143af27a5be10b7597eab49c957a45
#
_entry.id   d6143af27a5be10b7597eab49c957a45
#
_cell.length_a   1.000
_cell.length_b   1.000
_cell.length_c   1.000
_cell.angle_alpha   90.00
_cell.angle_beta   90.00
_cell.angle_gamma   90.00
#
_symmetry.space_group_name_H-M   'P 1'
#
loop_
_entity.id
_entity.type
_entity.pdbx_description
1 polymer ?
#
loop_
_entity_poly.entity_id
_entity_poly.type
_entity_poly.pdbx_seq_one_letter_code
_entity_poly.pdbx_strand_id
1 'polypeptide(L)'
;ILNYLKIAYRNLKRFKGYTYINLLGLALGLSVAVLILLFVTDELALDKFHKNKDRIYRLLTINPTGGNMETNAWPVATILKNEYPEVEQVVYTRKVPPSLMVCYEGKDYEHNTYYAGEDFFQIFTFNFLEGNPETALSKPYQIVITRDIKDKYFGSEVVLGKILTLRDTLEFEISGVIDNIPDRSHIQFEMLTSFKTYEQLTDGFSYNGEVGWGMFNVRNYILLNEGTNVPQLEAKIKGLYMDRAGDWLNEMCMEFHVGLEPLSDIYLRSKSSNGFGPQASISRVYLVSGIAIFVLLLACINFINLTTARSAYRAKEVGLRKIVGSSRRTIMAQFMSEALLLTILALFLGAIIVDLSLPFFNSLMGKNYDVGSLLDIKIIGGTIVLVAIVTLLSGYYPAVVLSGYQPVDVLKGNMHTSAKGVTLRRALVVFQFFISGTLVLATFTVISQLNFMRSQNLGFDKDQVLILDVTRVPNNASYDAFQNAISQLSTVESVSFSNALPGRPGWQGQWAYPDTIGAEFQVDTEYMAVDEHYIATL
;
A
#
# COMPACT_ATOMS: atom_id res chain seq x y z
N ILE A 1 -34.45 -13.39 -26.17
CA ILE A 1 -33.89 -12.65 -25.02
C ILE A 1 -34.96 -11.72 -24.44
N LEU A 2 -35.57 -10.81 -25.18
CA LEU A 2 -36.58 -9.85 -24.70
C LEU A 2 -37.75 -10.53 -23.95
N ASN A 3 -38.25 -11.66 -24.43
CA ASN A 3 -39.29 -12.42 -23.74
C ASN A 3 -38.85 -12.98 -22.37
N TYR A 4 -37.60 -13.41 -22.25
CA TYR A 4 -37.04 -13.90 -20.98
C TYR A 4 -36.93 -12.77 -19.97
N LEU A 5 -36.46 -11.59 -20.38
CA LEU A 5 -36.37 -10.40 -19.52
C LEU A 5 -37.77 -9.94 -19.05
N LYS A 6 -38.79 -9.98 -19.93
CA LYS A 6 -40.16 -9.63 -19.56
C LYS A 6 -40.77 -10.59 -18.55
N ILE A 7 -40.48 -11.90 -18.68
CA ILE A 7 -40.91 -12.92 -17.73
C ILE A 7 -40.16 -12.75 -16.40
N ALA A 8 -38.85 -12.53 -16.44
CA ALA A 8 -38.04 -12.28 -15.26
C ALA A 8 -38.58 -11.07 -14.46
N TYR A 9 -38.81 -9.93 -15.13
CA TYR A 9 -39.37 -8.73 -14.50
C TYR A 9 -40.74 -8.98 -13.84
N ARG A 10 -41.67 -9.72 -14.50
CA ARG A 10 -42.95 -10.05 -13.92
C ARG A 10 -42.81 -10.94 -12.68
N ASN A 11 -41.89 -11.88 -12.68
CA ASN A 11 -41.62 -12.75 -11.54
C ASN A 11 -41.08 -11.97 -10.35
N LEU A 12 -40.16 -11.03 -10.58
CA LEU A 12 -39.60 -10.15 -9.56
C LEU A 12 -40.70 -9.30 -8.88
N LYS A 13 -41.60 -8.73 -9.68
CA LYS A 13 -42.74 -7.93 -9.16
C LYS A 13 -43.75 -8.76 -8.36
N ARG A 14 -43.96 -10.02 -8.74
CA ARG A 14 -44.91 -10.90 -8.08
C ARG A 14 -44.44 -11.38 -6.70
N PHE A 15 -43.11 -11.49 -6.49
CA PHE A 15 -42.53 -12.07 -5.26
C PHE A 15 -41.60 -11.08 -4.56
N LYS A 16 -42.15 -9.97 -4.11
CA LYS A 16 -41.43 -8.81 -3.56
C LYS A 16 -40.43 -9.18 -2.45
N GLY A 17 -40.85 -9.93 -1.40
CA GLY A 17 -39.96 -10.27 -0.27
C GLY A 17 -38.73 -11.08 -0.68
N TYR A 18 -38.89 -12.07 -1.54
CA TYR A 18 -37.80 -12.86 -2.11
C TYR A 18 -36.85 -11.97 -2.93
N THR A 19 -37.42 -11.09 -3.77
CA THR A 19 -36.65 -10.19 -4.62
C THR A 19 -35.83 -9.23 -3.79
N TYR A 20 -36.44 -8.60 -2.77
CA TYR A 20 -35.73 -7.64 -1.91
C TYR A 20 -34.58 -8.27 -1.15
N ILE A 21 -34.77 -9.46 -0.53
CA ILE A 21 -33.72 -10.12 0.23
C ILE A 21 -32.54 -10.51 -0.67
N ASN A 22 -32.82 -11.08 -1.86
CA ASN A 22 -31.78 -11.43 -2.81
C ASN A 22 -31.09 -10.19 -3.39
N LEU A 23 -31.85 -9.15 -3.75
CA LEU A 23 -31.32 -7.91 -4.29
C LEU A 23 -30.39 -7.21 -3.30
N LEU A 24 -30.82 -7.07 -2.03
CA LEU A 24 -30.00 -6.48 -0.98
C LEU A 24 -28.75 -7.31 -0.66
N GLY A 25 -28.92 -8.64 -0.54
CA GLY A 25 -27.78 -9.52 -0.29
C GLY A 25 -26.73 -9.50 -1.39
N LEU A 26 -27.17 -9.55 -2.66
CA LEU A 26 -26.25 -9.44 -3.80
C LEU A 26 -25.66 -8.02 -3.93
N ALA A 27 -26.45 -6.96 -3.66
CA ALA A 27 -25.97 -5.59 -3.72
C ALA A 27 -24.86 -5.34 -2.68
N LEU A 28 -25.05 -5.78 -1.44
CA LEU A 28 -24.02 -5.68 -0.39
C LEU A 28 -22.77 -6.49 -0.76
N GLY A 29 -22.96 -7.74 -1.23
CA GLY A 29 -21.83 -8.58 -1.64
C GLY A 29 -21.03 -7.98 -2.80
N LEU A 30 -21.73 -7.45 -3.82
CA LEU A 30 -21.09 -6.79 -4.96
C LEU A 30 -20.42 -5.47 -4.56
N SER A 31 -21.04 -4.66 -3.67
CA SER A 31 -20.45 -3.42 -3.19
C SER A 31 -19.10 -3.65 -2.51
N VAL A 32 -19.05 -4.61 -1.58
CA VAL A 32 -17.80 -4.98 -0.90
C VAL A 32 -16.77 -5.50 -1.90
N ALA A 33 -17.20 -6.36 -2.85
CA ALA A 33 -16.29 -6.91 -3.85
C ALA A 33 -15.73 -5.82 -4.78
N VAL A 34 -16.53 -4.82 -5.18
CA VAL A 34 -16.08 -3.70 -6.03
C VAL A 34 -15.12 -2.78 -5.28
N LEU A 35 -15.40 -2.44 -4.01
CA LEU A 35 -14.50 -1.63 -3.18
C LEU A 35 -13.15 -2.33 -2.99
N ILE A 36 -13.18 -3.63 -2.73
CA ILE A 36 -11.94 -4.40 -2.57
C ILE A 36 -11.22 -4.59 -3.90
N LEU A 37 -11.94 -4.76 -5.01
CA LEU A 37 -11.34 -4.78 -6.35
C LEU A 37 -10.61 -3.47 -6.65
N LEU A 38 -11.21 -2.33 -6.31
CA LEU A 38 -10.58 -1.01 -6.43
C LEU A 38 -9.29 -0.94 -5.63
N PHE A 39 -9.34 -1.30 -4.34
CA PHE A 39 -8.17 -1.34 -3.46
C PHE A 39 -7.07 -2.27 -3.98
N VAL A 40 -7.40 -3.51 -4.32
CA VAL A 40 -6.42 -4.50 -4.81
C VAL A 40 -5.78 -4.06 -6.12
N THR A 41 -6.57 -3.50 -7.04
CA THR A 41 -6.07 -3.00 -8.33
C THR A 41 -5.11 -1.83 -8.12
N ASP A 42 -5.40 -0.95 -7.17
CA ASP A 42 -4.56 0.18 -6.80
C ASP A 42 -3.25 -0.28 -6.15
N GLU A 43 -3.31 -1.14 -5.13
CA GLU A 43 -2.14 -1.68 -4.43
C GLU A 43 -1.20 -2.43 -5.39
N LEU A 44 -1.75 -3.20 -6.33
CA LEU A 44 -0.97 -3.93 -7.32
C LEU A 44 -0.49 -3.07 -8.51
N ALA A 45 -0.93 -1.82 -8.62
CA ALA A 45 -0.55 -0.91 -9.70
C ALA A 45 0.62 0.00 -9.36
N LEU A 46 1.12 -0.06 -8.12
CA LEU A 46 2.19 0.81 -7.63
C LEU A 46 3.45 0.69 -8.52
N ASP A 47 4.07 1.83 -8.82
CA ASP A 47 5.28 2.01 -9.66
C ASP A 47 5.19 1.47 -11.10
N LYS A 48 4.04 0.99 -11.55
CA LYS A 48 3.89 0.45 -12.92
C LYS A 48 3.94 1.51 -14.02
N PHE A 49 3.91 2.78 -13.66
CA PHE A 49 3.98 3.89 -14.62
C PHE A 49 5.41 4.19 -15.10
N HIS A 50 6.43 3.73 -14.39
CA HIS A 50 7.82 3.88 -14.84
C HIS A 50 8.10 3.05 -16.10
N LYS A 51 8.70 3.67 -17.11
CA LYS A 51 9.05 3.01 -18.39
C LYS A 51 9.97 1.82 -18.18
N ASN A 52 10.96 1.98 -17.29
CA ASN A 52 12.00 1.00 -17.03
C ASN A 52 11.69 0.09 -15.83
N LYS A 53 10.43 0.01 -15.36
CA LYS A 53 10.01 -0.67 -14.12
C LYS A 53 10.56 -2.09 -13.94
N ASP A 54 10.71 -2.84 -15.04
CA ASP A 54 11.15 -4.24 -15.00
C ASP A 54 12.69 -4.37 -14.95
N ARG A 55 13.42 -3.25 -15.11
CA ARG A 55 14.89 -3.17 -15.08
C ARG A 55 15.44 -2.35 -13.91
N ILE A 56 14.56 -1.70 -13.14
CA ILE A 56 14.94 -0.92 -11.95
C ILE A 56 15.01 -1.83 -10.74
N TYR A 57 16.12 -1.77 -10.03
CA TYR A 57 16.35 -2.50 -8.79
C TYR A 57 16.84 -1.54 -7.70
N ARG A 58 16.36 -1.74 -6.47
CA ARG A 58 16.91 -1.11 -5.28
C ARG A 58 18.04 -1.98 -4.74
N LEU A 59 19.14 -1.36 -4.32
CA LEU A 59 20.20 -2.06 -3.60
C LEU A 59 19.81 -2.24 -2.13
N LEU A 60 20.04 -3.43 -1.61
CA LEU A 60 19.89 -3.75 -0.19
C LEU A 60 21.27 -4.07 0.40
N THR A 61 21.48 -3.67 1.65
CA THR A 61 22.51 -4.21 2.50
C THR A 61 21.90 -5.32 3.35
N ILE A 62 22.30 -6.54 3.10
CA ILE A 62 21.81 -7.73 3.79
C ILE A 62 22.75 -8.01 4.96
N ASN A 63 22.23 -7.93 6.18
CA ASN A 63 22.91 -8.38 7.39
C ASN A 63 22.36 -9.77 7.75
N PRO A 64 23.17 -10.84 7.72
CA PRO A 64 22.70 -12.19 8.04
C PRO A 64 22.11 -12.35 9.45
N THR A 65 22.53 -11.52 10.39
CA THR A 65 22.12 -11.58 11.80
C THR A 65 21.07 -10.53 12.19
N GLY A 66 21.05 -9.36 11.52
CA GLY A 66 20.24 -8.18 11.93
C GLY A 66 19.15 -7.77 10.94
N GLY A 67 18.96 -8.50 9.82
CA GLY A 67 17.96 -8.18 8.81
C GLY A 67 18.47 -7.27 7.68
N ASN A 68 17.57 -6.86 6.78
CA ASN A 68 17.94 -6.13 5.58
C ASN A 68 17.77 -4.62 5.77
N MET A 69 18.76 -3.84 5.32
CA MET A 69 18.72 -2.40 5.25
C MET A 69 18.54 -1.95 3.80
N GLU A 70 17.74 -0.92 3.57
CA GLU A 70 17.57 -0.30 2.24
C GLU A 70 18.63 0.77 1.94
N THR A 71 19.43 1.10 2.95
CA THR A 71 20.56 2.00 2.84
C THR A 71 21.85 1.22 2.62
N ASN A 72 22.76 1.80 1.86
CA ASN A 72 24.00 1.17 1.48
C ASN A 72 25.18 2.06 1.87
N ALA A 73 26.37 1.43 1.93
CA ALA A 73 27.61 2.17 2.00
C ALA A 73 27.84 2.95 0.67
N TRP A 74 28.44 4.12 0.79
CA TRP A 74 28.65 5.05 -0.32
C TRP A 74 29.33 4.46 -1.56
N PRO A 75 30.45 3.68 -1.42
CA PRO A 75 31.19 3.19 -2.58
C PRO A 75 30.45 2.17 -3.43
N VAL A 76 29.47 1.46 -2.84
CA VAL A 76 28.81 0.30 -3.47
C VAL A 76 28.25 0.64 -4.85
N ALA A 77 27.46 1.70 -4.94
CA ALA A 77 26.80 2.04 -6.19
C ALA A 77 27.78 2.51 -7.26
N THR A 78 28.82 3.29 -6.88
CA THR A 78 29.89 3.72 -7.81
C THR A 78 30.67 2.53 -8.35
N ILE A 79 31.00 1.56 -7.51
CA ILE A 79 31.70 0.33 -7.92
C ILE A 79 30.82 -0.47 -8.90
N LEU A 80 29.54 -0.62 -8.59
CA LEU A 80 28.62 -1.33 -9.47
C LEU A 80 28.54 -0.68 -10.85
N LYS A 81 28.47 0.65 -10.93
CA LYS A 81 28.45 1.36 -12.22
C LYS A 81 29.74 1.18 -13.02
N ASN A 82 30.89 1.19 -12.36
CA ASN A 82 32.18 1.20 -13.02
C ASN A 82 32.72 -0.19 -13.38
N GLU A 83 32.41 -1.20 -12.58
CA GLU A 83 33.02 -2.53 -12.69
C GLU A 83 32.06 -3.60 -13.26
N TYR A 84 30.73 -3.33 -13.26
CA TYR A 84 29.74 -4.32 -13.68
C TYR A 84 29.01 -3.83 -14.95
N PRO A 85 29.33 -4.39 -16.11
CA PRO A 85 28.74 -3.95 -17.38
C PRO A 85 27.24 -4.25 -17.49
N GLU A 86 26.68 -5.07 -16.59
CA GLU A 86 25.25 -5.31 -16.50
C GLU A 86 24.47 -4.09 -15.99
N VAL A 87 25.15 -3.13 -15.33
CA VAL A 87 24.55 -1.92 -14.74
C VAL A 87 24.65 -0.75 -15.71
N GLU A 88 23.50 -0.31 -16.21
CA GLU A 88 23.40 0.82 -17.16
C GLU A 88 23.55 2.17 -16.44
N GLN A 89 22.77 2.39 -15.37
CA GLN A 89 22.76 3.61 -14.58
C GLN A 89 22.63 3.33 -13.09
N VAL A 90 23.10 4.28 -12.27
CA VAL A 90 22.98 4.26 -10.81
C VAL A 90 22.50 5.60 -10.32
N VAL A 91 21.61 5.63 -9.34
CA VAL A 91 21.23 6.86 -8.67
C VAL A 91 21.30 6.73 -7.16
N TYR A 92 21.90 7.74 -6.54
CA TYR A 92 21.91 7.94 -5.10
C TYR A 92 20.72 8.78 -4.69
N THR A 93 20.08 8.40 -3.59
CA THR A 93 19.04 9.22 -2.97
C THR A 93 19.25 9.30 -1.47
N ARG A 94 18.93 10.46 -0.89
CA ARG A 94 19.02 10.68 0.56
C ARG A 94 17.97 11.69 0.99
N LYS A 95 17.29 11.44 2.10
CA LYS A 95 16.34 12.41 2.65
C LYS A 95 17.10 13.63 3.17
N VAL A 96 16.61 14.80 2.83
CA VAL A 96 17.11 16.07 3.36
C VAL A 96 16.70 16.17 4.84
N PRO A 97 17.61 16.56 5.74
CA PRO A 97 17.25 16.75 7.15
C PRO A 97 16.09 17.76 7.32
N PRO A 98 15.21 17.56 8.31
CA PRO A 98 14.08 18.48 8.58
C PRO A 98 14.51 19.94 8.85
N SER A 99 15.77 20.16 9.22
CA SER A 99 16.34 21.49 9.42
C SER A 99 16.47 22.34 8.15
N LEU A 100 16.33 21.74 6.95
CA LEU A 100 16.35 22.46 5.67
C LEU A 100 14.91 22.76 5.22
N MET A 101 14.33 23.80 5.83
CA MET A 101 12.99 24.28 5.47
C MET A 101 13.06 25.35 4.39
N VAL A 102 11.96 25.51 3.68
CA VAL A 102 11.78 26.62 2.74
C VAL A 102 11.35 27.86 3.52
N CYS A 103 12.15 28.94 3.45
CA CYS A 103 11.74 30.23 3.92
C CYS A 103 11.03 30.99 2.79
N TYR A 104 9.75 31.30 2.98
CA TYR A 104 8.97 32.06 2.02
C TYR A 104 8.10 33.11 2.75
N GLU A 105 8.24 34.37 2.35
CA GLU A 105 7.55 35.51 2.99
C GLU A 105 7.74 35.57 4.52
N GLY A 106 8.94 35.21 5.01
CA GLY A 106 9.27 35.23 6.44
C GLY A 106 8.61 34.12 7.26
N LYS A 107 8.13 33.08 6.61
CA LYS A 107 7.59 31.86 7.25
C LYS A 107 8.32 30.63 6.76
N ASP A 108 8.58 29.73 7.69
CA ASP A 108 9.25 28.47 7.39
C ASP A 108 8.23 27.37 7.11
N TYR A 109 8.47 26.63 6.03
CA TYR A 109 7.63 25.51 5.62
C TYR A 109 8.47 24.25 5.46
N GLU A 110 8.06 23.20 6.13
CA GLU A 110 8.66 21.88 5.93
C GLU A 110 8.07 21.22 4.69
N HIS A 111 8.97 20.66 3.88
CA HIS A 111 8.62 19.91 2.68
C HIS A 111 9.38 18.59 2.63
N ASN A 112 8.73 17.57 2.09
CA ASN A 112 9.36 16.28 1.87
C ASN A 112 10.39 16.39 0.74
N THR A 113 11.64 16.71 1.12
CA THR A 113 12.74 17.02 0.19
C THR A 113 13.78 15.91 0.23
N TYR A 114 14.33 15.57 -0.95
CA TYR A 114 15.42 14.60 -1.08
C TYR A 114 16.54 15.13 -1.93
N TYR A 115 17.77 14.68 -1.63
CA TYR A 115 18.89 14.75 -2.54
C TYR A 115 18.82 13.59 -3.52
N ALA A 116 19.08 13.83 -4.80
CA ALA A 116 19.14 12.80 -5.82
C ALA A 116 20.26 13.03 -6.82
N GLY A 117 20.84 11.94 -7.30
CA GLY A 117 21.86 11.95 -8.35
C GLY A 117 21.31 12.46 -9.69
N GLU A 118 22.19 12.92 -10.58
CA GLU A 118 21.83 13.49 -11.89
C GLU A 118 21.05 12.51 -12.79
N ASP A 119 21.26 11.20 -12.64
CA ASP A 119 20.60 10.15 -13.44
C ASP A 119 19.17 9.80 -12.95
N PHE A 120 18.66 10.48 -11.90
CA PHE A 120 17.37 10.15 -11.28
C PHE A 120 16.21 10.11 -12.29
N PHE A 121 16.11 11.13 -13.13
CA PHE A 121 15.03 11.23 -14.13
C PHE A 121 15.24 10.37 -15.39
N GLN A 122 16.42 9.77 -15.54
CA GLN A 122 16.70 8.77 -16.57
C GLN A 122 16.23 7.38 -16.12
N ILE A 123 16.36 7.08 -14.83
CA ILE A 123 15.92 5.82 -14.21
C ILE A 123 14.41 5.86 -13.99
N PHE A 124 13.90 6.92 -13.32
CA PHE A 124 12.51 7.08 -12.97
C PHE A 124 11.76 7.99 -13.93
N THR A 125 10.57 7.62 -14.32
CA THR A 125 9.74 8.38 -15.26
C THR A 125 8.86 9.35 -14.49
N PHE A 126 9.09 10.66 -14.63
CA PHE A 126 8.21 11.73 -14.15
C PHE A 126 7.88 12.69 -15.30
N ASN A 127 6.69 13.27 -15.26
CA ASN A 127 6.24 14.21 -16.29
C ASN A 127 6.75 15.61 -15.97
N PHE A 128 7.72 16.12 -16.75
CA PHE A 128 8.20 17.49 -16.65
C PHE A 128 7.20 18.46 -17.28
N LEU A 129 6.84 19.50 -16.54
CA LEU A 129 6.02 20.63 -17.00
C LEU A 129 6.90 21.78 -17.48
N GLU A 130 8.02 22.00 -16.77
CA GLU A 130 9.03 23.00 -17.12
C GLU A 130 10.42 22.39 -16.86
N GLY A 131 11.41 22.75 -17.68
CA GLY A 131 12.80 22.29 -17.53
C GLY A 131 13.12 21.04 -18.36
N ASN A 132 14.37 20.56 -18.20
CA ASN A 132 14.89 19.39 -18.91
C ASN A 132 15.32 18.30 -17.91
N PRO A 133 14.75 17.09 -17.98
CA PRO A 133 15.08 15.98 -17.07
C PRO A 133 16.57 15.59 -17.08
N GLU A 134 17.28 15.77 -18.20
CA GLU A 134 18.70 15.40 -18.32
C GLU A 134 19.64 16.34 -17.56
N THR A 135 19.23 17.59 -17.35
CA THR A 135 20.09 18.63 -16.77
C THR A 135 19.60 19.19 -15.44
N ALA A 136 18.40 18.82 -15.03
CA ALA A 136 17.71 19.41 -13.87
C ALA A 136 18.44 19.19 -12.53
N LEU A 137 19.29 18.16 -12.41
CA LEU A 137 20.07 17.84 -11.20
C LEU A 137 21.58 17.78 -11.47
N SER A 138 22.05 18.35 -12.60
CA SER A 138 23.44 18.22 -13.05
C SER A 138 24.43 19.13 -12.31
N LYS A 139 23.94 20.21 -11.67
CA LYS A 139 24.75 21.18 -10.93
C LYS A 139 24.34 21.21 -9.45
N PRO A 140 25.25 21.57 -8.54
CA PRO A 140 24.89 21.84 -7.16
C PRO A 140 23.88 22.99 -7.06
N TYR A 141 23.12 23.03 -5.98
CA TYR A 141 22.07 24.02 -5.69
C TYR A 141 20.98 24.13 -6.76
N GLN A 142 20.77 23.07 -7.55
CA GLN A 142 19.59 22.92 -8.39
C GLN A 142 18.48 22.19 -7.62
N ILE A 143 17.23 22.63 -7.83
CA ILE A 143 16.05 22.01 -7.22
C ILE A 143 14.93 21.84 -8.24
N VAL A 144 14.31 20.68 -8.24
CA VAL A 144 13.09 20.35 -8.97
C VAL A 144 11.93 20.31 -8.00
N ILE A 145 10.84 20.97 -8.33
CA ILE A 145 9.66 21.09 -7.49
C ILE A 145 8.43 20.45 -8.16
N THR A 146 7.47 20.02 -7.37
CA THR A 146 6.17 19.54 -7.89
C THR A 146 5.27 20.72 -8.28
N ARG A 147 4.21 20.43 -9.05
CA ARG A 147 3.18 21.42 -9.42
C ARG A 147 2.56 22.08 -8.19
N ASP A 148 2.22 21.32 -7.15
CA ASP A 148 1.61 21.85 -5.93
C ASP A 148 2.53 22.87 -5.23
N ILE A 149 3.82 22.60 -5.20
CA ILE A 149 4.82 23.54 -4.64
C ILE A 149 4.91 24.80 -5.50
N LYS A 150 4.94 24.64 -6.83
CA LYS A 150 4.89 25.78 -7.75
C LYS A 150 3.65 26.64 -7.52
N ASP A 151 2.49 26.01 -7.52
CA ASP A 151 1.20 26.73 -7.37
C ASP A 151 1.08 27.41 -6.00
N LYS A 152 1.62 26.77 -4.94
CA LYS A 152 1.63 27.30 -3.57
C LYS A 152 2.46 28.57 -3.43
N TYR A 153 3.65 28.63 -4.04
CA TYR A 153 4.59 29.74 -3.83
C TYR A 153 4.61 30.76 -4.97
N PHE A 154 4.31 30.34 -6.18
CA PHE A 154 4.51 31.16 -7.38
C PHE A 154 3.23 31.28 -8.24
N GLY A 155 2.18 30.55 -7.91
CA GLY A 155 0.95 30.56 -8.70
C GLY A 155 1.17 30.12 -10.15
N SER A 156 0.67 30.92 -11.11
CA SER A 156 0.76 30.61 -12.54
C SER A 156 2.04 31.12 -13.23
N GLU A 157 2.99 31.67 -12.48
CA GLU A 157 4.24 32.21 -13.06
C GLU A 157 5.16 31.12 -13.59
N VAL A 158 5.99 31.44 -14.58
CA VAL A 158 7.13 30.60 -15.00
C VAL A 158 8.20 30.73 -13.94
N VAL A 159 8.70 29.59 -13.45
CA VAL A 159 9.56 29.54 -12.27
C VAL A 159 10.99 29.08 -12.58
N LEU A 160 11.29 28.64 -13.79
CA LEU A 160 12.66 28.24 -14.17
C LEU A 160 13.65 29.37 -13.94
N GLY A 161 14.76 29.05 -13.26
CA GLY A 161 15.81 30.00 -12.92
C GLY A 161 15.50 30.91 -11.73
N LYS A 162 14.30 30.85 -11.14
CA LYS A 162 14.02 31.56 -9.88
C LYS A 162 14.73 30.91 -8.71
N ILE A 163 15.02 31.69 -7.69
CA ILE A 163 15.69 31.23 -6.48
C ILE A 163 14.66 30.89 -5.41
N LEU A 164 14.86 29.75 -4.80
CA LEU A 164 14.15 29.30 -3.60
C LEU A 164 15.15 29.22 -2.45
N THR A 165 14.89 29.95 -1.36
CA THR A 165 15.80 29.97 -0.22
C THR A 165 15.40 28.91 0.79
N LEU A 166 16.36 28.05 1.15
CA LEU A 166 16.21 27.05 2.21
C LEU A 166 17.11 27.45 3.39
N ARG A 167 16.59 27.29 4.61
CA ARG A 167 17.32 27.59 5.85
C ARG A 167 17.90 29.01 5.91
N ASP A 168 17.17 29.99 5.40
CA ASP A 168 17.56 31.43 5.37
C ASP A 168 18.88 31.79 4.68
N THR A 169 19.68 30.82 4.27
CA THR A 169 21.02 31.04 3.75
C THR A 169 21.36 30.27 2.48
N LEU A 170 20.68 29.18 2.20
CA LEU A 170 20.97 28.33 1.04
C LEU A 170 20.03 28.66 -0.12
N GLU A 171 20.59 29.20 -1.18
CA GLU A 171 19.86 29.59 -2.39
C GLU A 171 19.88 28.46 -3.41
N PHE A 172 18.70 27.98 -3.80
CA PHE A 172 18.54 26.95 -4.82
C PHE A 172 17.87 27.53 -6.06
N GLU A 173 18.45 27.26 -7.23
CA GLU A 173 17.86 27.58 -8.52
C GLU A 173 16.82 26.53 -8.90
N ILE A 174 15.59 26.94 -9.18
CA ILE A 174 14.55 26.05 -9.71
C ILE A 174 14.92 25.65 -11.13
N SER A 175 15.34 24.41 -11.30
CA SER A 175 15.83 23.84 -12.57
C SER A 175 14.76 23.01 -13.30
N GLY A 176 13.65 22.73 -12.63
CA GLY A 176 12.54 22.00 -13.24
C GLY A 176 11.28 22.00 -12.39
N VAL A 177 10.17 21.82 -13.07
CA VAL A 177 8.86 21.58 -12.46
C VAL A 177 8.29 20.28 -13.02
N ILE A 178 7.93 19.37 -12.14
CA ILE A 178 7.27 18.11 -12.50
C ILE A 178 5.80 18.14 -12.11
N ASP A 179 5.01 17.29 -12.74
CA ASP A 179 3.65 17.03 -12.30
C ASP A 179 3.66 16.42 -10.89
N ASN A 180 2.54 16.50 -10.19
CA ASN A 180 2.42 15.86 -8.87
C ASN A 180 2.69 14.36 -8.98
N ILE A 181 3.40 13.86 -7.97
CA ILE A 181 3.73 12.43 -7.94
C ILE A 181 2.45 11.65 -7.70
N PRO A 182 2.16 10.64 -8.52
CA PRO A 182 1.00 9.79 -8.31
C PRO A 182 1.04 9.11 -6.93
N ASP A 183 -0.11 8.99 -6.26
CA ASP A 183 -0.23 8.21 -5.01
C ASP A 183 0.25 6.75 -5.18
N ARG A 184 0.30 6.27 -6.44
CA ARG A 184 0.79 4.94 -6.84
C ARG A 184 2.30 4.89 -7.06
N SER A 185 3.07 5.66 -6.31
CA SER A 185 4.53 5.61 -6.30
C SER A 185 5.06 5.34 -4.90
N HIS A 186 6.07 4.46 -4.78
CA HIS A 186 6.78 4.27 -3.51
C HIS A 186 7.69 5.45 -3.20
N ILE A 187 8.10 6.22 -4.22
CA ILE A 187 8.88 7.44 -4.06
C ILE A 187 7.90 8.61 -3.97
N GLN A 188 7.83 9.23 -2.79
CA GLN A 188 7.01 10.41 -2.55
C GLN A 188 7.91 11.57 -2.09
N PHE A 189 7.93 12.65 -2.85
CA PHE A 189 8.62 13.90 -2.51
C PHE A 189 7.86 15.12 -3.03
N GLU A 190 8.09 16.25 -2.42
CA GLU A 190 7.57 17.54 -2.91
C GLU A 190 8.66 18.30 -3.66
N MET A 191 9.90 18.11 -3.25
CA MET A 191 11.08 18.76 -3.86
C MET A 191 12.23 17.76 -3.96
N LEU A 192 13.01 17.90 -5.01
CA LEU A 192 14.19 17.08 -5.28
C LEU A 192 15.39 17.98 -5.60
N THR A 193 16.44 17.91 -4.80
CA THR A 193 17.65 18.70 -5.01
C THR A 193 18.82 17.84 -5.46
N SER A 194 19.75 18.46 -6.17
CA SER A 194 20.95 17.79 -6.67
C SER A 194 21.78 17.20 -5.52
N PHE A 195 22.21 15.95 -5.68
CA PHE A 195 23.10 15.27 -4.75
C PHE A 195 24.47 15.96 -4.64
N LYS A 196 24.92 16.64 -5.70
CA LYS A 196 26.15 17.46 -5.70
C LYS A 196 26.10 18.59 -4.66
N THR A 197 24.90 19.06 -4.30
CA THR A 197 24.72 20.01 -3.20
C THR A 197 25.12 19.38 -1.87
N TYR A 198 24.68 18.14 -1.62
CA TYR A 198 25.04 17.42 -0.40
C TYR A 198 26.55 17.20 -0.31
N GLU A 199 27.20 16.83 -1.40
CA GLU A 199 28.66 16.67 -1.48
C GLU A 199 29.39 17.97 -1.12
N GLN A 200 28.92 19.12 -1.59
CA GLN A 200 29.52 20.42 -1.26
C GLN A 200 29.28 20.84 0.19
N LEU A 201 28.06 20.60 0.73
CA LEU A 201 27.71 20.95 2.11
C LEU A 201 28.47 20.11 3.15
N THR A 202 29.01 18.98 2.76
CA THR A 202 29.77 18.07 3.62
C THR A 202 31.29 18.14 3.40
N ASP A 203 31.80 19.27 2.84
CA ASP A 203 33.22 19.56 2.58
C ASP A 203 33.95 18.47 1.77
N GLY A 204 33.27 17.89 0.78
CA GLY A 204 33.87 16.87 -0.08
C GLY A 204 34.34 15.63 0.68
N PHE A 205 33.62 15.23 1.72
CA PHE A 205 33.89 14.00 2.46
C PHE A 205 34.26 12.90 1.48
N SER A 206 35.45 12.32 1.63
CA SER A 206 35.95 11.30 0.69
C SER A 206 35.14 10.03 0.83
N TYR A 207 34.01 9.98 0.13
CA TYR A 207 33.08 8.86 0.16
C TYR A 207 33.67 7.56 -0.38
N ASN A 208 34.84 7.64 -1.03
CA ASN A 208 35.54 6.50 -1.61
C ASN A 208 36.59 5.87 -0.66
N GLY A 209 36.83 6.46 0.52
CA GLY A 209 37.74 5.92 1.52
C GLY A 209 37.07 4.95 2.51
N GLU A 210 37.83 4.49 3.49
CA GLU A 210 37.35 3.58 4.56
C GLU A 210 36.12 4.11 5.29
N VAL A 211 36.04 5.43 5.50
CA VAL A 211 34.90 6.10 6.12
C VAL A 211 33.62 5.90 5.31
N GLY A 212 33.69 5.89 3.98
CA GLY A 212 32.54 5.69 3.12
C GLY A 212 31.88 4.32 3.29
N TRP A 213 32.67 3.29 3.64
CA TRP A 213 32.16 1.94 3.88
C TRP A 213 31.39 1.81 5.20
N GLY A 214 31.64 2.69 6.17
CA GLY A 214 30.90 2.75 7.43
C GLY A 214 29.63 3.59 7.41
N MET A 215 29.35 4.30 6.32
CA MET A 215 28.20 5.20 6.20
C MET A 215 27.04 4.57 5.42
N PHE A 216 26.11 3.94 6.12
CA PHE A 216 24.89 3.35 5.55
C PHE A 216 23.72 4.35 5.54
N ASN A 217 23.83 5.44 4.78
CA ASN A 217 22.85 6.52 4.83
C ASN A 217 22.36 7.00 3.46
N VAL A 218 22.71 6.30 2.38
CA VAL A 218 22.22 6.52 1.02
C VAL A 218 21.41 5.33 0.55
N ARG A 219 20.34 5.62 -0.18
CA ARG A 219 19.55 4.62 -0.90
C ARG A 219 19.94 4.66 -2.34
N ASN A 220 20.21 3.50 -2.88
CA ASN A 220 20.69 3.38 -4.25
C ASN A 220 19.71 2.58 -5.09
N TYR A 221 19.44 3.10 -6.28
CA TYR A 221 18.71 2.39 -7.32
C TYR A 221 19.62 2.20 -8.51
N ILE A 222 19.50 1.08 -9.17
CA ILE A 222 20.23 0.76 -10.39
C ILE A 222 19.26 0.44 -11.52
N LEU A 223 19.64 0.85 -12.71
CA LEU A 223 19.02 0.43 -13.95
C LEU A 223 19.90 -0.64 -14.60
N LEU A 224 19.35 -1.80 -14.84
CA LEU A 224 20.07 -2.89 -15.51
C LEU A 224 19.89 -2.83 -17.02
N ASN A 225 20.91 -3.26 -17.76
CA ASN A 225 20.83 -3.46 -19.20
C ASN A 225 19.76 -4.49 -19.56
N GLU A 226 19.17 -4.36 -20.75
CA GLU A 226 18.19 -5.33 -21.26
C GLU A 226 18.79 -6.73 -21.38
N GLY A 227 18.05 -7.73 -20.91
CA GLY A 227 18.47 -9.12 -20.95
C GLY A 227 19.46 -9.56 -19.86
N THR A 228 19.77 -8.68 -18.88
CA THR A 228 20.63 -9.05 -17.74
C THR A 228 20.08 -10.25 -16.97
N ASN A 229 20.95 -11.25 -16.73
CA ASN A 229 20.64 -12.36 -15.84
C ASN A 229 20.80 -11.93 -14.36
N VAL A 230 19.72 -11.48 -13.75
CA VAL A 230 19.71 -10.90 -12.40
C VAL A 230 20.25 -11.87 -11.34
N PRO A 231 19.84 -13.16 -11.26
CA PRO A 231 20.43 -14.10 -10.30
C PRO A 231 21.94 -14.27 -10.45
N GLN A 232 22.46 -14.22 -11.68
CA GLN A 232 23.89 -14.32 -11.92
C GLN A 232 24.63 -13.04 -11.47
N LEU A 233 24.05 -11.86 -11.72
CA LEU A 233 24.60 -10.61 -11.24
C LEU A 233 24.59 -10.56 -9.71
N GLU A 234 23.49 -10.94 -9.08
CA GLU A 234 23.36 -10.96 -7.61
C GLU A 234 24.41 -11.88 -6.97
N ALA A 235 24.66 -13.04 -7.55
CA ALA A 235 25.73 -13.95 -7.09
C ALA A 235 27.13 -13.32 -7.21
N LYS A 236 27.38 -12.52 -8.27
CA LYS A 236 28.67 -11.82 -8.45
C LYS A 236 28.88 -10.70 -7.44
N ILE A 237 27.83 -9.91 -7.14
CA ILE A 237 27.95 -8.72 -6.28
C ILE A 237 27.76 -9.02 -4.79
N LYS A 238 27.26 -10.20 -4.46
CA LYS A 238 26.94 -10.59 -3.07
C LYS A 238 28.08 -10.33 -2.09
N GLY A 239 29.30 -10.69 -2.47
CA GLY A 239 30.49 -10.58 -1.63
C GLY A 239 31.13 -9.19 -1.59
N LEU A 240 30.62 -8.21 -2.32
CA LEU A 240 31.27 -6.93 -2.55
C LEU A 240 31.74 -6.20 -1.28
N TYR A 241 30.94 -6.25 -0.20
CA TYR A 241 31.30 -5.65 1.07
C TYR A 241 32.54 -6.34 1.69
N MET A 242 32.54 -7.66 1.71
CA MET A 242 33.64 -8.45 2.29
C MET A 242 34.91 -8.39 1.42
N ASP A 243 34.75 -8.31 0.09
CA ASP A 243 35.87 -8.19 -0.85
C ASP A 243 36.59 -6.84 -0.77
N ARG A 244 35.88 -5.75 -0.40
CA ARG A 244 36.41 -4.38 -0.43
C ARG A 244 36.66 -3.75 0.94
N ALA A 245 35.94 -4.17 1.96
CA ALA A 245 36.01 -3.65 3.32
C ALA A 245 36.08 -4.75 4.37
N GLY A 246 36.42 -5.99 3.97
CA GLY A 246 36.36 -7.18 4.84
C GLY A 246 37.24 -7.07 6.08
N ASP A 247 38.44 -6.50 5.97
CA ASP A 247 39.34 -6.35 7.12
C ASP A 247 38.67 -5.49 8.21
N TRP A 248 38.15 -4.33 7.83
CA TRP A 248 37.44 -3.43 8.74
C TRP A 248 36.16 -4.03 9.29
N LEU A 249 35.36 -4.70 8.43
CA LEU A 249 34.12 -5.35 8.84
C LEU A 249 34.36 -6.51 9.79
N ASN A 250 35.42 -7.30 9.58
CA ASN A 250 35.80 -8.39 10.46
C ASN A 250 36.25 -7.88 11.84
N GLU A 251 36.98 -6.74 11.90
CA GLU A 251 37.34 -6.11 13.17
C GLU A 251 36.10 -5.70 13.97
N MET A 252 35.02 -5.28 13.25
CA MET A 252 33.72 -4.92 13.84
C MET A 252 32.79 -6.12 14.05
N CYS A 253 33.23 -7.35 13.75
CA CYS A 253 32.42 -8.57 13.77
C CYS A 253 31.14 -8.48 12.95
N MET A 254 31.20 -7.80 11.78
CA MET A 254 30.08 -7.58 10.88
C MET A 254 30.25 -8.33 9.58
N GLU A 255 29.16 -8.85 9.08
CA GLU A 255 29.09 -9.44 7.74
C GLU A 255 27.95 -8.79 6.97
N PHE A 256 28.27 -8.21 5.83
CA PHE A 256 27.26 -7.60 4.94
C PHE A 256 27.36 -8.16 3.53
N HIS A 257 26.20 -8.30 2.91
CA HIS A 257 26.07 -8.68 1.50
C HIS A 257 25.27 -7.63 0.72
N VAL A 258 25.57 -7.52 -0.56
CA VAL A 258 24.73 -6.73 -1.48
C VAL A 258 23.60 -7.60 -2.01
N GLY A 259 22.38 -7.11 -1.93
CA GLY A 259 21.20 -7.74 -2.53
C GLY A 259 20.51 -6.81 -3.54
N LEU A 260 19.75 -7.41 -4.45
CA LEU A 260 18.94 -6.71 -5.45
C LEU A 260 17.46 -6.92 -5.15
N GLU A 261 16.70 -5.84 -5.05
CA GLU A 261 15.26 -5.88 -4.87
C GLU A 261 14.57 -5.22 -6.06
N PRO A 262 13.77 -5.96 -6.83
CA PRO A 262 13.08 -5.38 -7.99
C PRO A 262 12.07 -4.31 -7.55
N LEU A 263 11.90 -3.27 -8.36
CA LEU A 263 10.98 -2.15 -8.10
C LEU A 263 9.58 -2.63 -7.72
N SER A 264 9.10 -3.70 -8.38
CA SER A 264 7.77 -4.29 -8.12
C SER A 264 7.57 -4.84 -6.71
N ASP A 265 8.65 -5.17 -6.01
CA ASP A 265 8.60 -5.82 -4.71
C ASP A 265 8.81 -4.86 -3.54
N ILE A 266 9.36 -3.67 -3.79
CA ILE A 266 9.68 -2.66 -2.77
C ILE A 266 8.48 -2.35 -1.88
N TYR A 267 7.30 -2.14 -2.46
CA TYR A 267 6.12 -1.73 -1.70
C TYR A 267 5.44 -2.85 -0.94
N LEU A 268 5.22 -4.00 -1.59
CA LEU A 268 4.38 -5.07 -1.03
C LEU A 268 5.16 -6.24 -0.44
N ARG A 269 6.40 -6.46 -0.85
CA ARG A 269 7.17 -7.67 -0.54
C ARG A 269 8.54 -7.38 0.06
N SER A 270 8.90 -6.11 0.23
CA SER A 270 10.18 -5.74 0.81
C SER A 270 10.39 -6.40 2.18
N LYS A 271 11.60 -6.88 2.39
CA LYS A 271 12.09 -7.40 3.67
C LYS A 271 12.87 -6.35 4.46
N SER A 272 13.02 -5.15 3.89
CA SER A 272 13.67 -4.03 4.57
C SER A 272 12.71 -3.34 5.54
N SER A 273 13.21 -2.92 6.69
CA SER A 273 12.43 -2.28 7.75
C SER A 273 12.21 -0.78 7.54
N ASN A 274 13.03 -0.12 6.70
CA ASN A 274 13.01 1.33 6.50
C ASN A 274 12.62 1.70 5.07
N GLY A 275 11.57 2.53 4.90
CA GLY A 275 11.02 2.91 3.60
C GLY A 275 11.31 4.36 3.17
N PHE A 276 11.59 4.58 1.90
CA PHE A 276 11.67 5.90 1.26
C PHE A 276 10.28 6.56 1.13
N GLY A 277 9.25 5.78 1.23
CA GLY A 277 7.86 6.19 1.10
C GLY A 277 6.93 5.20 1.79
N PRO A 278 5.68 5.15 1.40
CA PRO A 278 4.71 4.22 1.97
C PRO A 278 5.12 2.78 1.71
N GLN A 279 4.88 1.92 2.69
CA GLN A 279 5.13 0.48 2.62
C GLN A 279 3.87 -0.27 3.07
N ALA A 280 3.54 -1.33 2.38
CA ALA A 280 2.44 -2.21 2.71
C ALA A 280 2.88 -3.67 2.66
N SER A 281 1.99 -4.58 3.01
CA SER A 281 2.27 -6.01 2.97
C SER A 281 1.34 -6.71 1.99
N ILE A 282 1.89 -7.58 1.15
CA ILE A 282 1.13 -8.44 0.25
C ILE A 282 0.13 -9.33 1.03
N SER A 283 0.46 -9.67 2.27
CA SER A 283 -0.44 -10.42 3.15
C SER A 283 -1.73 -9.65 3.45
N ARG A 284 -1.66 -8.31 3.57
CA ARG A 284 -2.85 -7.45 3.72
C ARG A 284 -3.75 -7.55 2.47
N VAL A 285 -3.15 -7.52 1.28
CA VAL A 285 -3.88 -7.65 0.00
C VAL A 285 -4.58 -9.00 -0.08
N TYR A 286 -3.89 -10.11 0.26
CA TYR A 286 -4.49 -11.44 0.28
C TYR A 286 -5.62 -11.57 1.30
N LEU A 287 -5.43 -11.04 2.51
CA LEU A 287 -6.44 -11.07 3.57
C LEU A 287 -7.72 -10.36 3.14
N VAL A 288 -7.60 -9.13 2.64
CA VAL A 288 -8.74 -8.32 2.20
C VAL A 288 -9.43 -8.97 1.00
N SER A 289 -8.65 -9.53 0.04
CA SER A 289 -9.20 -10.30 -1.08
C SER A 289 -9.96 -11.55 -0.62
N GLY A 290 -9.43 -12.27 0.37
CA GLY A 290 -10.10 -13.41 0.98
C GLY A 290 -11.46 -13.04 1.60
N ILE A 291 -11.51 -11.91 2.31
CA ILE A 291 -12.77 -11.39 2.88
C ILE A 291 -13.77 -11.09 1.76
N ALA A 292 -13.35 -10.44 0.67
CA ALA A 292 -14.22 -10.17 -0.47
C ALA A 292 -14.82 -11.44 -1.08
N ILE A 293 -13.98 -12.46 -1.29
CA ILE A 293 -14.40 -13.75 -1.82
C ILE A 293 -15.43 -14.40 -0.89
N PHE A 294 -15.19 -14.41 0.43
CA PHE A 294 -16.13 -14.99 1.39
C PHE A 294 -17.46 -14.24 1.43
N VAL A 295 -17.46 -12.91 1.45
CA VAL A 295 -18.68 -12.10 1.42
C VAL A 295 -19.48 -12.34 0.15
N LEU A 296 -18.79 -12.42 -1.00
CA LEU A 296 -19.42 -12.72 -2.29
C LEU A 296 -20.01 -14.13 -2.32
N LEU A 297 -19.30 -15.13 -1.81
CA LEU A 297 -19.80 -16.50 -1.67
C LEU A 297 -21.02 -16.56 -0.77
N LEU A 298 -21.03 -15.85 0.36
CA LEU A 298 -22.21 -15.77 1.24
C LEU A 298 -23.42 -15.21 0.51
N ALA A 299 -23.24 -14.14 -0.30
CA ALA A 299 -24.31 -13.57 -1.11
C ALA A 299 -24.85 -14.58 -2.15
N CYS A 300 -23.97 -15.27 -2.86
CA CYS A 300 -24.34 -16.32 -3.83
C CYS A 300 -25.05 -17.50 -3.17
N ILE A 301 -24.54 -18.00 -2.05
CA ILE A 301 -25.13 -19.11 -1.28
C ILE A 301 -26.53 -18.73 -0.79
N ASN A 302 -26.69 -17.51 -0.25
CA ASN A 302 -28.01 -17.01 0.16
C ASN A 302 -29.00 -17.02 -1.01
N PHE A 303 -28.57 -16.53 -2.17
CA PHE A 303 -29.38 -16.55 -3.40
C PHE A 303 -29.77 -18.00 -3.79
N ILE A 304 -28.82 -18.94 -3.80
CA ILE A 304 -29.04 -20.35 -4.11
C ILE A 304 -30.04 -20.95 -3.13
N ASN A 305 -29.87 -20.73 -1.83
CA ASN A 305 -30.74 -21.27 -0.78
C ASN A 305 -32.17 -20.76 -0.92
N LEU A 306 -32.36 -19.46 -1.14
CA LEU A 306 -33.69 -18.87 -1.29
C LEU A 306 -34.37 -19.30 -2.60
N THR A 307 -33.62 -19.42 -3.69
CA THR A 307 -34.13 -19.85 -4.99
C THR A 307 -34.54 -21.32 -4.96
N THR A 308 -33.72 -22.17 -4.34
CA THR A 308 -34.03 -23.61 -4.21
C THR A 308 -35.11 -23.91 -3.20
N ALA A 309 -35.28 -23.13 -2.13
CA ALA A 309 -36.39 -23.25 -1.21
C ALA A 309 -37.75 -23.08 -1.89
N ARG A 310 -37.81 -22.32 -2.98
CA ARG A 310 -38.99 -22.11 -3.82
C ARG A 310 -39.16 -23.09 -4.96
N SER A 311 -38.28 -24.06 -5.08
CA SER A 311 -38.25 -25.00 -6.19
C SER A 311 -39.57 -25.74 -6.37
N ALA A 312 -40.27 -26.11 -5.29
CA ALA A 312 -41.57 -26.79 -5.34
C ALA A 312 -42.67 -25.94 -6.03
N TYR A 313 -42.67 -24.62 -5.79
CA TYR A 313 -43.62 -23.72 -6.44
C TYR A 313 -43.30 -23.53 -7.93
N ARG A 314 -42.02 -23.43 -8.29
CA ARG A 314 -41.58 -23.29 -9.66
C ARG A 314 -41.61 -24.61 -10.47
N ALA A 315 -41.57 -25.76 -9.79
CA ALA A 315 -41.65 -27.05 -10.45
C ALA A 315 -42.94 -27.18 -11.25
N LYS A 316 -44.09 -26.70 -10.71
CA LYS A 316 -45.38 -26.70 -11.42
C LYS A 316 -45.32 -25.87 -12.71
N GLU A 317 -44.72 -24.69 -12.69
CA GLU A 317 -44.53 -23.84 -13.83
C GLU A 317 -43.61 -24.49 -14.91
N VAL A 318 -42.50 -25.07 -14.46
CA VAL A 318 -41.56 -25.79 -15.32
C VAL A 318 -42.19 -27.03 -15.95
N GLY A 319 -42.95 -27.81 -15.14
CA GLY A 319 -43.70 -29.00 -15.61
C GLY A 319 -44.67 -28.66 -16.74
N LEU A 320 -45.49 -27.62 -16.55
CA LEU A 320 -46.43 -27.13 -17.57
C LEU A 320 -45.70 -26.71 -18.86
N ARG A 321 -44.60 -25.97 -18.77
CA ARG A 321 -43.82 -25.55 -19.92
C ARG A 321 -43.19 -26.71 -20.70
N LYS A 322 -42.75 -27.75 -19.99
CA LYS A 322 -42.22 -28.98 -20.62
C LYS A 322 -43.33 -29.75 -21.37
N ILE A 323 -44.54 -29.79 -20.83
CA ILE A 323 -45.67 -30.39 -21.51
C ILE A 323 -45.98 -29.65 -22.82
N VAL A 324 -45.87 -28.34 -22.83
CA VAL A 324 -46.06 -27.49 -24.02
C VAL A 324 -44.84 -27.50 -24.96
N GLY A 325 -43.82 -28.33 -24.68
CA GLY A 325 -42.70 -28.56 -25.59
C GLY A 325 -41.40 -27.75 -25.31
N SER A 326 -41.29 -27.09 -24.15
CA SER A 326 -40.05 -26.35 -23.84
C SER A 326 -38.87 -27.28 -23.54
N SER A 327 -37.77 -27.09 -24.23
CA SER A 327 -36.55 -27.86 -23.98
C SER A 327 -35.87 -27.49 -22.65
N ARG A 328 -35.07 -28.43 -22.11
CA ARG A 328 -34.29 -28.20 -20.87
C ARG A 328 -33.35 -26.98 -21.01
N ARG A 329 -32.71 -26.81 -22.18
CA ARG A 329 -31.81 -25.67 -22.45
C ARG A 329 -32.53 -24.32 -22.40
N THR A 330 -33.75 -24.27 -22.94
CA THR A 330 -34.62 -23.06 -22.91
C THR A 330 -34.95 -22.65 -21.48
N ILE A 331 -35.30 -23.63 -20.64
CA ILE A 331 -35.62 -23.40 -19.22
C ILE A 331 -34.38 -22.95 -18.43
N MET A 332 -33.20 -23.57 -18.68
CA MET A 332 -31.94 -23.14 -18.07
C MET A 332 -31.58 -21.71 -18.47
N ALA A 333 -31.68 -21.36 -19.76
CA ALA A 333 -31.42 -20.00 -20.24
C ALA A 333 -32.33 -18.96 -19.61
N GLN A 334 -33.60 -19.32 -19.35
CA GLN A 334 -34.53 -18.44 -18.64
C GLN A 334 -34.10 -18.18 -17.20
N PHE A 335 -33.73 -19.23 -16.42
CA PHE A 335 -33.28 -19.04 -15.04
C PHE A 335 -31.94 -18.27 -14.97
N MET A 336 -31.03 -18.51 -15.90
CA MET A 336 -29.79 -17.74 -16.02
C MET A 336 -30.07 -16.26 -16.35
N SER A 337 -31.04 -15.99 -17.24
CA SER A 337 -31.45 -14.60 -17.55
C SER A 337 -32.10 -13.90 -16.34
N GLU A 338 -32.84 -14.64 -15.51
CA GLU A 338 -33.41 -14.11 -14.27
C GLU A 338 -32.32 -13.79 -13.23
N ALA A 339 -31.33 -14.67 -13.06
CA ALA A 339 -30.17 -14.43 -12.20
C ALA A 339 -29.35 -13.22 -12.69
N LEU A 340 -29.09 -13.13 -13.99
CA LEU A 340 -28.38 -12.00 -14.59
C LEU A 340 -29.10 -10.66 -14.36
N LEU A 341 -30.43 -10.63 -14.57
CA LEU A 341 -31.21 -9.42 -14.34
C LEU A 341 -31.14 -8.96 -12.88
N LEU A 342 -31.27 -9.91 -11.93
CA LEU A 342 -31.13 -9.61 -10.51
C LEU A 342 -29.73 -9.12 -10.15
N THR A 343 -28.68 -9.73 -10.71
CA THR A 343 -27.31 -9.31 -10.48
C THR A 343 -27.04 -7.92 -11.03
N ILE A 344 -27.57 -7.58 -12.20
CA ILE A 344 -27.47 -6.23 -12.79
C ILE A 344 -28.20 -5.19 -11.91
N LEU A 345 -29.42 -5.50 -11.46
CA LEU A 345 -30.16 -4.61 -10.55
C LEU A 345 -29.44 -4.47 -9.20
N ALA A 346 -28.83 -5.55 -8.71
CA ALA A 346 -28.01 -5.52 -7.52
C ALA A 346 -26.74 -4.67 -7.72
N LEU A 347 -26.13 -4.70 -8.89
CA LEU A 347 -24.98 -3.84 -9.22
C LEU A 347 -25.37 -2.35 -9.18
N PHE A 348 -26.52 -1.96 -9.74
CA PHE A 348 -26.97 -0.56 -9.67
C PHE A 348 -27.22 -0.11 -8.23
N LEU A 349 -27.89 -0.95 -7.43
CA LEU A 349 -28.06 -0.65 -6.01
C LEU A 349 -26.73 -0.66 -5.26
N GLY A 350 -25.85 -1.60 -5.63
CA GLY A 350 -24.51 -1.71 -5.11
C GLY A 350 -23.64 -0.48 -5.40
N ALA A 351 -23.77 0.12 -6.58
CA ALA A 351 -23.06 1.34 -6.93
C ALA A 351 -23.44 2.51 -6.00
N ILE A 352 -24.71 2.61 -5.62
CA ILE A 352 -25.17 3.61 -4.63
C ILE A 352 -24.55 3.33 -3.25
N ILE A 353 -24.49 2.06 -2.84
CA ILE A 353 -23.88 1.66 -1.57
C ILE A 353 -22.37 1.95 -1.59
N VAL A 354 -21.69 1.69 -2.70
CA VAL A 354 -20.26 2.01 -2.88
C VAL A 354 -20.02 3.49 -2.69
N ASP A 355 -20.78 4.35 -3.39
CA ASP A 355 -20.66 5.82 -3.31
C ASP A 355 -20.84 6.31 -1.86
N LEU A 356 -21.89 5.87 -1.19
CA LEU A 356 -22.16 6.24 0.21
C LEU A 356 -21.10 5.72 1.20
N SER A 357 -20.47 4.58 0.90
CA SER A 357 -19.47 3.96 1.76
C SER A 357 -18.04 4.44 1.47
N LEU A 358 -17.81 5.12 0.34
CA LEU A 358 -16.49 5.50 -0.13
C LEU A 358 -15.70 6.38 0.87
N PRO A 359 -16.30 7.39 1.53
CA PRO A 359 -15.59 8.20 2.53
C PRO A 359 -15.11 7.37 3.73
N PHE A 360 -15.96 6.46 4.21
CA PHE A 360 -15.60 5.54 5.31
C PHE A 360 -14.51 4.56 4.88
N PHE A 361 -14.61 4.01 3.67
CA PHE A 361 -13.61 3.10 3.11
C PHE A 361 -12.26 3.78 2.95
N ASN A 362 -12.23 5.02 2.45
CA ASN A 362 -11.04 5.84 2.31
C ASN A 362 -10.34 6.06 3.66
N SER A 363 -11.11 6.47 4.69
CA SER A 363 -10.59 6.63 6.04
C SER A 363 -10.01 5.33 6.62
N LEU A 364 -10.65 4.19 6.37
CA LEU A 364 -10.19 2.88 6.86
C LEU A 364 -8.92 2.39 6.17
N MET A 365 -8.81 2.64 4.86
CA MET A 365 -7.70 2.15 4.03
C MET A 365 -6.55 3.16 3.91
N GLY A 366 -6.75 4.42 4.36
CA GLY A 366 -5.78 5.50 4.18
C GLY A 366 -5.63 5.90 2.71
N LYS A 367 -6.73 5.95 1.96
CA LYS A 367 -6.77 6.24 0.52
C LYS A 367 -7.69 7.42 0.22
N ASN A 368 -7.60 7.95 -1.00
CA ASN A 368 -8.39 9.07 -1.48
C ASN A 368 -9.10 8.71 -2.81
N TYR A 369 -9.90 7.64 -2.81
CA TYR A 369 -10.68 7.27 -3.98
C TYR A 369 -11.89 8.18 -4.14
N ASP A 370 -12.19 8.50 -5.38
CA ASP A 370 -13.38 9.23 -5.80
C ASP A 370 -14.25 8.37 -6.75
N VAL A 371 -15.39 8.91 -7.17
CA VAL A 371 -16.26 8.25 -8.14
C VAL A 371 -15.55 8.05 -9.49
N GLY A 372 -14.64 8.97 -9.85
CA GLY A 372 -13.83 8.85 -11.06
C GLY A 372 -12.95 7.61 -11.06
N SER A 373 -12.43 7.22 -9.88
CA SER A 373 -11.62 6.00 -9.71
C SER A 373 -12.39 4.73 -10.07
N LEU A 374 -13.72 4.72 -9.92
CA LEU A 374 -14.58 3.60 -10.31
C LEU A 374 -14.78 3.49 -11.83
N LEU A 375 -14.51 4.56 -12.57
CA LEU A 375 -14.64 4.62 -14.02
C LEU A 375 -13.35 4.15 -14.75
N ASP A 376 -12.32 3.77 -14.03
CA ASP A 376 -11.12 3.15 -14.61
C ASP A 376 -11.51 1.88 -15.40
N ILE A 377 -11.00 1.77 -16.61
CA ILE A 377 -11.30 0.65 -17.52
C ILE A 377 -11.01 -0.73 -16.89
N LYS A 378 -10.02 -0.82 -16.00
CA LYS A 378 -9.67 -2.05 -15.27
C LYS A 378 -10.74 -2.40 -14.24
N ILE A 379 -11.27 -1.39 -13.55
CA ILE A 379 -12.34 -1.57 -12.55
C ILE A 379 -13.64 -1.95 -13.25
N ILE A 380 -13.99 -1.27 -14.34
CA ILE A 380 -15.16 -1.63 -15.15
C ILE A 380 -15.04 -3.06 -15.68
N GLY A 381 -13.89 -3.42 -16.26
CA GLY A 381 -13.63 -4.78 -16.75
C GLY A 381 -13.72 -5.83 -15.65
N GLY A 382 -13.09 -5.58 -14.49
CA GLY A 382 -13.18 -6.45 -13.32
C GLY A 382 -14.60 -6.58 -12.78
N THR A 383 -15.37 -5.50 -12.75
CA THR A 383 -16.79 -5.51 -12.33
C THR A 383 -17.66 -6.33 -13.29
N ILE A 384 -17.42 -6.26 -14.60
CA ILE A 384 -18.12 -7.10 -15.58
C ILE A 384 -17.82 -8.58 -15.34
N VAL A 385 -16.55 -8.92 -15.07
CA VAL A 385 -16.14 -10.29 -14.72
C VAL A 385 -16.79 -10.74 -13.42
N LEU A 386 -16.84 -9.89 -12.38
CA LEU A 386 -17.54 -10.19 -11.13
C LEU A 386 -19.03 -10.45 -11.35
N VAL A 387 -19.72 -9.65 -12.15
CA VAL A 387 -21.14 -9.87 -12.50
C VAL A 387 -21.33 -11.21 -13.21
N ALA A 388 -20.45 -11.56 -14.14
CA ALA A 388 -20.50 -12.85 -14.83
C ALA A 388 -20.30 -14.03 -13.85
N ILE A 389 -19.29 -13.95 -12.96
CA ILE A 389 -19.02 -14.97 -11.94
C ILE A 389 -20.21 -15.12 -10.99
N VAL A 390 -20.73 -14.00 -10.45
CA VAL A 390 -21.88 -14.03 -9.54
C VAL A 390 -23.11 -14.63 -10.22
N THR A 391 -23.38 -14.24 -11.45
CA THR A 391 -24.51 -14.79 -12.25
C THR A 391 -24.37 -16.30 -12.45
N LEU A 392 -23.16 -16.76 -12.78
CA LEU A 392 -22.88 -18.19 -12.94
C LEU A 392 -23.02 -18.95 -11.62
N LEU A 393 -22.39 -18.50 -10.54
CA LEU A 393 -22.43 -19.17 -9.24
C LEU A 393 -23.85 -19.21 -8.66
N SER A 394 -24.57 -18.10 -8.70
CA SER A 394 -25.93 -18.00 -8.14
C SER A 394 -26.99 -18.64 -9.03
N GLY A 395 -26.87 -18.54 -10.36
CA GLY A 395 -27.90 -18.97 -11.32
C GLY A 395 -27.77 -20.42 -11.80
N TYR A 396 -26.52 -20.93 -11.94
CA TYR A 396 -26.29 -22.24 -12.58
C TYR A 396 -26.92 -23.41 -11.82
N TYR A 397 -26.69 -23.50 -10.51
CA TYR A 397 -27.22 -24.61 -9.71
C TYR A 397 -28.76 -24.65 -9.69
N PRO A 398 -29.46 -23.54 -9.38
CA PRO A 398 -30.93 -23.53 -9.49
C PRO A 398 -31.44 -23.87 -10.89
N ALA A 399 -30.77 -23.35 -11.94
CA ALA A 399 -31.15 -23.63 -13.31
C ALA A 399 -31.06 -25.12 -13.69
N VAL A 400 -29.97 -25.78 -13.26
CA VAL A 400 -29.80 -27.25 -13.50
C VAL A 400 -30.82 -28.06 -12.75
N VAL A 401 -31.06 -27.79 -11.47
CA VAL A 401 -32.01 -28.52 -10.63
C VAL A 401 -33.45 -28.33 -11.12
N LEU A 402 -33.86 -27.07 -11.33
CA LEU A 402 -35.24 -26.77 -11.74
C LEU A 402 -35.55 -27.28 -13.16
N SER A 403 -34.58 -27.20 -14.08
CA SER A 403 -34.76 -27.73 -15.43
C SER A 403 -34.78 -29.29 -15.48
N GLY A 404 -34.33 -29.96 -14.42
CA GLY A 404 -34.31 -31.42 -14.32
C GLY A 404 -35.65 -32.06 -13.97
N TYR A 405 -36.63 -31.33 -13.41
CA TYR A 405 -37.92 -31.89 -12.99
C TYR A 405 -38.68 -32.52 -14.16
N GLN A 406 -39.25 -33.74 -13.90
CA GLN A 406 -40.07 -34.45 -14.87
C GLN A 406 -41.54 -34.01 -14.74
N PRO A 407 -42.26 -33.79 -15.84
CA PRO A 407 -43.66 -33.34 -15.82
C PRO A 407 -44.61 -34.27 -15.07
N VAL A 408 -44.36 -35.61 -15.20
CA VAL A 408 -45.21 -36.64 -14.60
C VAL A 408 -45.18 -36.60 -13.08
N ASP A 409 -44.02 -36.42 -12.46
CA ASP A 409 -43.85 -36.37 -11.01
C ASP A 409 -44.51 -35.11 -10.41
N VAL A 410 -44.45 -34.02 -11.16
CA VAL A 410 -45.02 -32.72 -10.76
C VAL A 410 -46.56 -32.76 -10.78
N LEU A 411 -47.16 -33.43 -11.76
CA LEU A 411 -48.64 -33.56 -11.88
C LEU A 411 -49.23 -34.55 -10.85
N LYS A 412 -48.50 -35.61 -10.50
CA LYS A 412 -48.92 -36.61 -9.48
C LYS A 412 -48.76 -36.10 -8.04
N GLY A 413 -48.25 -34.89 -7.84
CA GLY A 413 -48.06 -34.33 -6.48
C GLY A 413 -46.88 -34.97 -5.71
N ASN A 414 -46.19 -35.94 -6.28
CA ASN A 414 -45.03 -36.61 -5.70
C ASN A 414 -43.78 -35.75 -5.90
N MET A 415 -43.78 -34.58 -5.27
CA MET A 415 -42.59 -33.73 -5.27
C MET A 415 -41.57 -34.23 -4.26
N HIS A 416 -40.96 -35.36 -4.51
CA HIS A 416 -39.77 -35.78 -3.78
C HIS A 416 -38.64 -34.85 -4.22
N THR A 417 -38.38 -33.79 -3.42
CA THR A 417 -37.09 -33.09 -3.49
C THR A 417 -36.01 -34.16 -3.36
N SER A 418 -35.22 -34.35 -4.41
CA SER A 418 -34.14 -35.35 -4.39
C SER A 418 -33.38 -35.21 -3.07
N ALA A 419 -33.18 -36.32 -2.36
CA ALA A 419 -32.42 -36.34 -1.11
C ALA A 419 -31.07 -35.60 -1.23
N LYS A 420 -30.45 -35.71 -2.41
CA LYS A 420 -29.21 -34.96 -2.76
C LYS A 420 -29.38 -33.44 -2.74
N GLY A 421 -30.54 -32.90 -3.17
CA GLY A 421 -30.79 -31.46 -3.16
C GLY A 421 -31.02 -30.89 -1.76
N VAL A 422 -31.65 -31.68 -0.88
CA VAL A 422 -31.84 -31.32 0.54
C VAL A 422 -30.50 -31.33 1.28
N THR A 423 -29.67 -32.34 1.04
CA THR A 423 -28.33 -32.46 1.64
C THR A 423 -27.42 -31.31 1.23
N LEU A 424 -27.38 -30.97 -0.06
CA LEU A 424 -26.55 -29.85 -0.53
C LEU A 424 -27.01 -28.52 0.09
N ARG A 425 -28.31 -28.24 0.17
CA ARG A 425 -28.79 -27.02 0.81
C ARG A 425 -28.41 -26.95 2.30
N ARG A 426 -28.50 -28.07 3.02
CA ARG A 426 -28.06 -28.15 4.43
C ARG A 426 -26.57 -27.86 4.54
N ALA A 427 -25.76 -28.47 3.67
CA ALA A 427 -24.32 -28.23 3.63
C ALA A 427 -23.99 -26.75 3.36
N LEU A 428 -24.66 -26.12 2.39
CA LEU A 428 -24.47 -24.69 2.08
C LEU A 428 -24.88 -23.78 3.25
N VAL A 429 -25.97 -24.12 3.98
CA VAL A 429 -26.37 -23.36 5.17
C VAL A 429 -25.34 -23.51 6.28
N VAL A 430 -24.89 -24.74 6.57
CA VAL A 430 -23.83 -24.98 7.57
C VAL A 430 -22.55 -24.21 7.21
N PHE A 431 -22.14 -24.29 5.96
CA PHE A 431 -20.97 -23.56 5.46
C PHE A 431 -21.13 -22.03 5.58
N GLN A 432 -22.33 -21.51 5.28
CA GLN A 432 -22.66 -20.10 5.47
C GLN A 432 -22.51 -19.66 6.93
N PHE A 433 -23.09 -20.42 7.87
CA PHE A 433 -22.95 -20.11 9.29
C PHE A 433 -21.52 -20.25 9.79
N PHE A 434 -20.78 -21.23 9.29
CA PHE A 434 -19.36 -21.39 9.61
C PHE A 434 -18.55 -20.16 9.20
N ILE A 435 -18.67 -19.71 7.93
CA ILE A 435 -17.96 -18.50 7.47
C ILE A 435 -18.40 -17.27 8.26
N SER A 436 -19.71 -17.05 8.43
CA SER A 436 -20.21 -15.88 9.16
C SER A 436 -19.74 -15.88 10.61
N GLY A 437 -19.79 -17.02 11.29
CA GLY A 437 -19.29 -17.18 12.65
C GLY A 437 -17.79 -16.91 12.75
N THR A 438 -17.00 -17.44 11.81
CA THR A 438 -15.54 -17.18 11.75
C THR A 438 -15.24 -15.71 11.56
N LEU A 439 -15.92 -15.01 10.64
CA LEU A 439 -15.72 -13.57 10.42
C LEU A 439 -16.09 -12.73 11.65
N VAL A 440 -17.19 -13.07 12.33
CA VAL A 440 -17.60 -12.39 13.57
C VAL A 440 -16.55 -12.60 14.67
N LEU A 441 -16.12 -13.85 14.90
CA LEU A 441 -15.09 -14.16 15.90
C LEU A 441 -13.77 -13.48 15.59
N ALA A 442 -13.33 -13.50 14.33
CA ALA A 442 -12.11 -12.79 13.91
C ALA A 442 -12.21 -11.27 14.17
N THR A 443 -13.37 -10.67 13.87
CA THR A 443 -13.60 -9.24 14.15
C THR A 443 -13.53 -8.93 15.64
N PHE A 444 -14.18 -9.74 16.48
CA PHE A 444 -14.11 -9.57 17.94
C PHE A 444 -12.69 -9.74 18.47
N THR A 445 -11.94 -10.73 17.97
CA THR A 445 -10.56 -10.96 18.37
C THR A 445 -9.68 -9.74 18.03
N VAL A 446 -9.80 -9.20 16.81
CA VAL A 446 -9.04 -8.01 16.39
C VAL A 446 -9.40 -6.80 17.25
N ILE A 447 -10.69 -6.52 17.48
CA ILE A 447 -11.13 -5.40 18.33
C ILE A 447 -10.61 -5.58 19.76
N SER A 448 -10.72 -6.78 20.31
CA SER A 448 -10.23 -7.09 21.66
C SER A 448 -8.72 -6.88 21.78
N GLN A 449 -7.96 -7.33 20.77
CA GLN A 449 -6.50 -7.15 20.72
C GLN A 449 -6.12 -5.67 20.61
N LEU A 450 -6.82 -4.91 19.78
CA LEU A 450 -6.58 -3.45 19.67
C LEU A 450 -6.89 -2.73 20.97
N ASN A 451 -7.99 -3.08 21.64
CA ASN A 451 -8.35 -2.49 22.93
C ASN A 451 -7.31 -2.86 24.01
N PHE A 452 -6.87 -4.13 24.02
CA PHE A 452 -5.81 -4.59 24.91
C PHE A 452 -4.52 -3.77 24.70
N MET A 453 -4.04 -3.63 23.46
CA MET A 453 -2.85 -2.85 23.13
C MET A 453 -2.98 -1.38 23.55
N ARG A 454 -4.17 -0.77 23.37
CA ARG A 454 -4.43 0.62 23.77
C ARG A 454 -4.53 0.83 25.28
N SER A 455 -4.96 -0.21 26.01
CA SER A 455 -5.15 -0.15 27.46
C SER A 455 -3.93 -0.60 28.26
N GLN A 456 -2.87 -1.09 27.58
CA GLN A 456 -1.63 -1.47 28.28
C GLN A 456 -0.99 -0.26 28.94
N ASN A 457 -0.54 -0.47 30.19
CA ASN A 457 0.29 0.50 30.86
C ASN A 457 1.66 0.52 30.16
N LEU A 458 2.00 1.66 29.60
CA LEU A 458 3.26 1.88 28.89
C LEU A 458 4.44 2.13 29.81
N GLY A 459 4.20 2.21 31.13
CA GLY A 459 5.22 2.52 32.14
C GLY A 459 5.46 4.03 32.32
N PHE A 460 4.71 4.86 31.59
CA PHE A 460 4.73 6.30 31.71
C PHE A 460 3.31 6.88 31.53
N ASP A 461 3.07 8.09 32.05
CA ASP A 461 1.80 8.79 31.88
C ASP A 461 1.82 9.59 30.57
N LYS A 462 0.99 9.17 29.61
CA LYS A 462 0.88 9.81 28.29
C LYS A 462 -0.14 10.96 28.27
N ASP A 463 -0.99 11.03 29.30
CA ASP A 463 -2.05 12.02 29.36
C ASP A 463 -1.43 13.39 29.76
N GLN A 464 -1.80 14.42 29.01
CA GLN A 464 -1.30 15.80 29.20
C GLN A 464 0.18 16.03 28.77
N VAL A 465 0.83 15.06 28.14
CA VAL A 465 2.17 15.24 27.54
C VAL A 465 2.04 15.89 26.16
N LEU A 466 2.64 17.08 26.01
CA LEU A 466 2.76 17.76 24.73
C LEU A 466 4.16 17.55 24.15
N ILE A 467 4.23 17.05 22.94
CA ILE A 467 5.49 16.85 22.21
C ILE A 467 5.70 18.01 21.26
N LEU A 468 6.83 18.69 21.38
CA LEU A 468 7.25 19.78 20.51
C LEU A 468 8.51 19.36 19.75
N ASP A 469 8.50 19.50 18.43
CA ASP A 469 9.69 19.30 17.62
C ASP A 469 10.59 20.54 17.68
N VAL A 470 11.72 20.42 18.38
CA VAL A 470 12.71 21.48 18.57
C VAL A 470 13.99 21.28 17.75
N THR A 471 14.01 20.34 16.82
CA THR A 471 15.16 20.11 15.92
C THR A 471 15.53 21.34 15.09
N ARG A 472 14.66 22.35 15.11
CA ARG A 472 14.76 23.62 14.36
C ARG A 472 15.43 24.75 15.14
N VAL A 473 15.70 24.54 16.43
CA VAL A 473 16.36 25.57 17.26
C VAL A 473 17.87 25.61 16.93
N PRO A 474 18.44 26.77 16.57
CA PRO A 474 19.74 26.83 15.86
C PRO A 474 20.98 26.43 16.68
N ASN A 475 20.93 26.40 18.00
CA ASN A 475 22.09 26.03 18.86
C ASN A 475 21.66 25.61 20.27
N ASN A 476 22.58 24.94 21.00
CA ASN A 476 22.35 24.44 22.35
C ASN A 476 21.98 25.54 23.37
N ALA A 477 22.53 26.75 23.23
CA ALA A 477 22.19 27.89 24.11
C ALA A 477 20.72 28.31 24.00
N SER A 478 20.08 28.01 22.87
CA SER A 478 18.66 28.29 22.67
C SER A 478 17.75 27.21 23.32
N TYR A 479 18.25 25.99 23.52
CA TYR A 479 17.48 24.95 24.22
C TYR A 479 17.26 25.28 25.68
N ASP A 480 18.28 25.74 26.41
CA ASP A 480 18.17 26.16 27.80
C ASP A 480 17.23 27.37 27.95
N ALA A 481 17.33 28.35 27.06
CA ALA A 481 16.44 29.49 27.04
C ALA A 481 14.99 29.10 26.77
N PHE A 482 14.77 28.19 25.87
CA PHE A 482 13.45 27.64 25.53
C PHE A 482 12.85 26.86 26.70
N GLN A 483 13.64 25.97 27.34
CA GLN A 483 13.23 25.21 28.52
C GLN A 483 12.83 26.17 29.67
N ASN A 484 13.67 27.16 29.95
CA ASN A 484 13.40 28.15 30.99
C ASN A 484 12.14 28.96 30.70
N ALA A 485 11.91 29.34 29.44
CA ALA A 485 10.71 30.12 29.07
C ALA A 485 9.42 29.30 29.23
N ILE A 486 9.44 28.01 28.83
CA ILE A 486 8.27 27.13 28.98
C ILE A 486 8.03 26.75 30.42
N SER A 487 9.07 26.48 31.22
CA SER A 487 8.96 26.12 32.62
C SER A 487 8.36 27.25 33.48
N GLN A 488 8.39 28.51 33.01
CA GLN A 488 7.75 29.66 33.69
C GLN A 488 6.24 29.73 33.46
N LEU A 489 5.69 28.95 32.56
CA LEU A 489 4.25 28.89 32.32
C LEU A 489 3.57 28.12 33.45
N SER A 490 2.61 28.75 34.14
CA SER A 490 1.90 28.14 35.27
C SER A 490 1.09 26.87 34.94
N THR A 491 0.92 26.58 33.67
CA THR A 491 0.24 25.39 33.16
C THR A 491 1.19 24.22 32.81
N VAL A 492 2.50 24.44 32.91
CA VAL A 492 3.54 23.45 32.63
C VAL A 492 4.14 22.97 33.95
N GLU A 493 4.07 21.67 34.18
CA GLU A 493 4.59 21.04 35.40
C GLU A 493 6.07 20.70 35.24
N SER A 494 6.45 20.12 34.09
CA SER A 494 7.82 19.71 33.79
C SER A 494 8.11 19.83 32.31
N VAL A 495 9.39 20.03 31.95
CA VAL A 495 9.90 20.07 30.56
C VAL A 495 11.13 19.22 30.48
N SER A 496 11.21 18.38 29.47
CA SER A 496 12.36 17.50 29.20
C SER A 496 12.67 17.43 27.72
N PHE A 497 13.94 17.23 27.39
CA PHE A 497 14.41 16.99 26.03
C PHE A 497 14.82 15.54 25.81
N SER A 498 14.51 15.03 24.62
CA SER A 498 14.98 13.72 24.16
C SER A 498 15.24 13.73 22.65
N ASN A 499 16.14 12.89 22.19
CA ASN A 499 16.38 12.71 20.75
C ASN A 499 15.39 11.74 20.09
N ALA A 500 14.57 11.06 20.89
CA ALA A 500 13.56 10.10 20.44
C ALA A 500 12.35 10.12 21.37
N LEU A 501 11.28 9.51 20.93
CA LEU A 501 10.04 9.37 21.70
C LEU A 501 9.83 7.92 22.11
N PRO A 502 9.22 7.65 23.28
CA PRO A 502 8.82 6.31 23.65
C PRO A 502 7.94 5.67 22.55
N GLY A 503 8.29 4.45 22.12
CA GLY A 503 7.58 3.76 21.05
C GLY A 503 7.90 4.23 19.62
N ARG A 504 8.75 5.24 19.47
CA ARG A 504 9.36 5.62 18.20
C ARG A 504 10.87 5.50 18.34
N PRO A 505 11.48 4.40 17.87
CA PRO A 505 12.91 4.21 18.01
C PRO A 505 13.66 5.39 17.40
N GLY A 506 14.61 5.92 18.16
CA GLY A 506 15.56 6.91 17.67
C GLY A 506 16.51 6.22 16.68
N TRP A 507 16.92 6.94 15.66
CA TRP A 507 17.75 6.44 14.56
C TRP A 507 19.19 6.07 14.95
N GLN A 508 19.51 5.86 16.20
CA GLN A 508 20.85 5.55 16.68
C GLN A 508 20.87 4.14 17.28
N GLY A 509 20.90 3.14 16.39
CA GLY A 509 21.30 1.78 16.79
C GLY A 509 22.79 1.76 17.13
N GLN A 510 23.15 1.24 18.27
CA GLN A 510 24.52 0.86 18.60
C GLN A 510 24.56 -0.63 18.84
N TRP A 511 25.65 -1.24 18.39
CA TRP A 511 25.93 -2.61 18.77
C TRP A 511 26.61 -2.64 20.13
N ALA A 512 26.01 -3.34 21.04
CA ALA A 512 26.59 -3.58 22.36
C ALA A 512 26.92 -5.05 22.51
N TYR A 513 28.04 -5.32 23.12
CA TYR A 513 28.42 -6.67 23.51
C TYR A 513 28.89 -6.65 24.97
N PRO A 514 28.60 -7.69 25.76
CA PRO A 514 29.09 -7.78 27.12
C PRO A 514 30.62 -7.94 27.15
N ASP A 515 31.30 -7.15 27.96
CA ASP A 515 32.75 -7.19 28.10
C ASP A 515 33.32 -8.61 28.43
N THR A 516 32.46 -9.48 28.99
CA THR A 516 32.84 -10.81 29.46
C THR A 516 32.66 -11.93 28.44
N ILE A 517 31.93 -11.70 27.33
CA ILE A 517 31.50 -12.78 26.43
C ILE A 517 32.11 -12.65 25.03
N GLY A 518 32.68 -11.49 24.70
CA GLY A 518 33.31 -11.22 23.41
C GLY A 518 32.32 -10.76 22.32
N ALA A 519 32.87 -10.28 21.21
CA ALA A 519 32.12 -9.64 20.12
C ALA A 519 31.18 -10.59 19.36
N GLU A 520 31.31 -11.90 19.53
CA GLU A 520 30.42 -12.91 18.93
C GLU A 520 29.00 -12.92 19.49
N PHE A 521 28.77 -12.25 20.62
CA PHE A 521 27.44 -12.06 21.24
C PHE A 521 26.91 -10.62 21.09
N GLN A 522 27.11 -10.04 19.94
CA GLN A 522 26.64 -8.70 19.60
C GLN A 522 25.12 -8.61 19.66
N VAL A 523 24.61 -7.62 20.35
CA VAL A 523 23.17 -7.32 20.43
C VAL A 523 22.92 -5.95 19.83
N ASP A 524 21.97 -5.86 18.91
CA ASP A 524 21.45 -4.57 18.45
C ASP A 524 20.75 -3.88 19.60
N THR A 525 21.26 -2.70 19.97
CA THR A 525 20.67 -1.86 21.01
C THR A 525 20.29 -0.52 20.41
N GLU A 526 19.10 -0.06 20.76
CA GLU A 526 18.70 1.32 20.50
C GLU A 526 18.98 2.15 21.75
N TYR A 527 19.63 3.30 21.60
CA TYR A 527 19.81 4.22 22.68
C TYR A 527 19.02 5.52 22.47
N MET A 528 18.53 6.05 23.55
CA MET A 528 17.84 7.32 23.58
C MET A 528 18.62 8.28 24.48
N ALA A 529 19.05 9.42 23.92
CA ALA A 529 19.65 10.48 24.68
C ALA A 529 18.54 11.33 25.30
N VAL A 530 18.58 11.50 26.61
CA VAL A 530 17.58 12.22 27.40
C VAL A 530 18.25 13.15 28.38
N ASP A 531 17.54 14.19 28.81
CA ASP A 531 17.99 15.04 29.92
C ASP A 531 17.63 14.44 31.29
N GLU A 532 18.11 15.07 32.35
CA GLU A 532 17.91 14.64 33.76
C GLU A 532 16.44 14.70 34.21
N HIS A 533 15.58 15.46 33.53
CA HIS A 533 14.17 15.63 33.85
C HIS A 533 13.26 14.61 33.16
N TYR A 534 13.79 13.82 32.24
CA TYR A 534 13.00 12.94 31.37
C TYR A 534 12.13 11.93 32.13
N ILE A 535 12.74 11.24 33.10
CA ILE A 535 12.03 10.24 33.92
C ILE A 535 10.95 10.88 34.80
N ALA A 536 11.18 12.12 35.28
CA ALA A 536 10.21 12.83 36.10
C ALA A 536 9.06 13.44 35.27
N THR A 537 9.29 13.67 33.98
CA THR A 537 8.29 14.24 33.05
C THR A 537 7.34 13.17 32.51
N LEU A 538 7.76 11.91 32.41
CA LEU A 538 6.99 10.78 31.90
C LEU A 538 6.58 9.81 33.01
#